data_36234bbe6b8e684f5275b9310017e157
#
_entry.id   36234bbe6b8e684f5275b9310017e157
#
_cell.length_a   1.000
_cell.length_b   1.000
_cell.length_c   1.000
_cell.angle_alpha   90.00
_cell.angle_beta   90.00
_cell.angle_gamma   90.00
#
_symmetry.space_group_name_H-M   'P 1'
#
loop_
_entity.id
_entity.type
_entity.pdbx_description
1 polymer ?
#
loop_
_entity_poly.entity_id
_entity_poly.type
_entity_poly.pdbx_seq_one_letter_code
_entity_poly.pdbx_strand_id
1 'polypeptide(L)'
;GNRTISFTSKIKGQGTSLNDIIGNLDVNNFAMTGEGQNISLNKLSIKTHNGLLGKSLDAQTDFGELHLAGQYDYAQIPESVRRILGHYLPSFFHTPSRYNTIAGRANYAFALRLADTKIINQLLKTNLSSSHAIRLTGMVRERQNEIDLHIDAPNITYAEQHIQNLILNITSGPQGLHTTISGEREGEKGPHLLINAQGLIADNTISSDISFRIPGLSSVHGDVSSVGHDECWASS
;
A
#
# COMPACT_ATOMS: atom_id res chain seq x y z
N GLY A 1 -3.75 24.72 17.40
CA GLY A 1 -3.87 23.77 18.51
C GLY A 1 -2.50 23.35 18.98
N ASN A 2 -2.32 23.19 20.31
CA ASN A 2 -1.05 22.75 20.88
C ASN A 2 -0.92 21.22 20.69
N ARG A 3 0.16 20.80 20.08
CA ARG A 3 0.56 19.38 20.02
C ARG A 3 1.70 19.15 20.98
N THR A 4 1.62 18.10 21.78
CA THR A 4 2.70 17.65 22.68
C THR A 4 3.26 16.35 22.14
N ILE A 5 4.59 16.28 22.03
CA ILE A 5 5.30 15.06 21.62
C ILE A 5 6.30 14.70 22.72
N SER A 6 6.28 13.46 23.16
CA SER A 6 7.24 12.90 24.10
C SER A 6 7.78 11.58 23.57
N PHE A 7 9.08 11.32 23.73
CA PHE A 7 9.72 10.06 23.37
C PHE A 7 11.11 9.96 23.99
N THR A 8 11.63 8.76 24.05
CA THR A 8 13.04 8.49 24.34
C THR A 8 13.68 7.87 23.11
N SER A 9 14.80 8.41 22.64
CA SER A 9 15.45 7.91 21.44
C SER A 9 16.91 7.57 21.66
N LYS A 10 17.39 6.56 20.93
CA LYS A 10 18.80 6.20 20.81
C LYS A 10 19.14 6.11 19.32
N ILE A 11 20.06 6.96 18.89
CA ILE A 11 20.46 7.04 17.49
C ILE A 11 21.93 6.67 17.39
N LYS A 12 22.25 5.75 16.48
CA LYS A 12 23.61 5.44 16.06
C LYS A 12 23.61 5.39 14.54
N GLY A 13 24.32 6.30 13.91
CA GLY A 13 24.37 6.32 12.46
C GLY A 13 25.32 7.37 11.91
N GLN A 14 25.49 7.33 10.61
CA GLN A 14 26.24 8.30 9.82
C GLN A 14 25.48 8.60 8.54
N GLY A 15 25.65 9.78 8.00
CA GLY A 15 25.03 10.24 6.76
C GLY A 15 24.80 11.75 6.79
N THR A 16 24.62 12.35 5.64
CA THR A 16 24.43 13.79 5.46
C THR A 16 23.02 14.14 5.00
N SER A 17 22.30 13.15 4.50
CA SER A 17 20.90 13.29 4.03
C SER A 17 20.08 12.06 4.44
N LEU A 18 18.75 12.20 4.38
CA LEU A 18 17.84 11.08 4.70
C LEU A 18 18.13 9.84 3.83
N ASN A 19 18.55 10.03 2.59
CA ASN A 19 18.84 8.94 1.67
C ASN A 19 20.17 8.24 1.91
N ASP A 20 21.09 8.88 2.65
CA ASP A 20 22.44 8.38 2.90
C ASP A 20 22.62 7.85 4.32
N ILE A 21 21.60 7.96 5.16
CA ILE A 21 21.66 7.52 6.55
C ILE A 21 21.87 6.01 6.59
N ILE A 22 22.95 5.60 7.24
CA ILE A 22 23.26 4.23 7.63
C ILE A 22 23.29 4.16 9.13
N GLY A 23 22.49 3.30 9.73
CA GLY A 23 22.50 3.17 11.19
C GLY A 23 21.22 2.62 11.78
N ASN A 24 21.11 2.80 13.08
CA ASN A 24 19.98 2.36 13.88
C ASN A 24 19.36 3.54 14.62
N LEU A 25 18.03 3.63 14.55
CA LEU A 25 17.21 4.51 15.36
C LEU A 25 16.27 3.66 16.20
N ASP A 26 16.38 3.75 17.50
CA ASP A 26 15.42 3.16 18.44
C ASP A 26 14.68 4.30 19.15
N VAL A 27 13.36 4.30 19.07
CA VAL A 27 12.46 5.22 19.77
C VAL A 27 11.57 4.40 20.69
N ASN A 28 11.51 4.79 21.95
CA ASN A 28 10.68 4.14 22.95
C ASN A 28 9.71 5.16 23.56
N ASN A 29 8.53 4.67 23.92
CA ASN A 29 7.49 5.45 24.58
C ASN A 29 7.13 6.74 23.81
N PHE A 30 7.02 6.62 22.48
CA PHE A 30 6.55 7.75 21.69
C PHE A 30 5.08 8.02 22.00
N ALA A 31 4.77 9.25 22.32
CA ALA A 31 3.40 9.72 22.46
C ALA A 31 3.25 11.09 21.81
N MET A 32 2.22 11.23 21.00
CA MET A 32 1.79 12.50 20.40
C MET A 32 0.33 12.74 20.78
N THR A 33 0.08 13.86 21.42
CA THR A 33 -1.28 14.28 21.81
C THR A 33 -1.57 15.66 21.26
N GLY A 34 -2.79 15.88 20.78
CA GLY A 34 -3.27 17.19 20.32
C GLY A 34 -4.23 17.07 19.13
N GLU A 35 -5.04 18.10 18.95
CA GLU A 35 -6.02 18.21 17.85
C GLU A 35 -6.97 17.01 17.71
N GLY A 36 -7.33 16.36 18.82
CA GLY A 36 -8.21 15.19 18.81
C GLY A 36 -7.53 13.87 18.37
N GLN A 37 -6.21 13.88 18.20
CA GLN A 37 -5.43 12.69 17.87
C GLN A 37 -4.48 12.33 19.04
N ASN A 38 -4.50 11.07 19.43
CA ASN A 38 -3.57 10.51 20.41
C ASN A 38 -2.90 9.30 19.75
N ILE A 39 -1.63 9.44 19.38
CA ILE A 39 -0.82 8.36 18.82
C ILE A 39 0.21 7.95 19.87
N SER A 40 0.29 6.67 20.18
CA SER A 40 1.31 6.13 21.08
C SER A 40 1.95 4.89 20.46
N LEU A 41 3.28 4.79 20.61
CA LEU A 41 4.08 3.64 20.19
C LEU A 41 4.99 3.29 21.36
N ASN A 42 4.99 2.04 21.79
CA ASN A 42 5.93 1.60 22.83
C ASN A 42 7.34 1.48 22.25
N LYS A 43 7.43 0.97 21.03
CA LYS A 43 8.71 0.77 20.34
C LYS A 43 8.63 1.07 18.85
N LEU A 44 9.62 1.81 18.36
CA LEU A 44 9.94 1.94 16.94
C LEU A 44 11.45 1.70 16.79
N SER A 45 11.83 0.69 16.03
CA SER A 45 13.22 0.43 15.66
C SER A 45 13.36 0.54 14.15
N ILE A 46 14.28 1.38 13.70
CA ILE A 46 14.60 1.53 12.27
C ILE A 46 16.07 1.21 12.10
N LYS A 47 16.36 0.30 11.18
CA LYS A 47 17.73 -0.03 10.75
C LYS A 47 17.86 0.28 9.28
N THR A 48 18.90 1.00 8.92
CA THR A 48 19.22 1.30 7.53
C THR A 48 20.59 0.81 7.17
N HIS A 49 20.72 0.22 6.01
CA HIS A 49 21.96 -0.25 5.45
C HIS A 49 22.10 0.23 4.01
N ASN A 50 23.34 0.50 3.59
CA ASN A 50 23.65 0.85 2.19
C ASN A 50 24.77 -0.07 1.70
N GLY A 51 24.53 -0.74 0.59
CA GLY A 51 25.45 -1.70 -0.03
C GLY A 51 25.60 -1.49 -1.52
N LEU A 52 26.40 -2.33 -2.16
CA LEU A 52 26.68 -2.25 -3.60
C LEU A 52 25.44 -2.46 -4.47
N LEU A 53 24.47 -3.23 -4.00
CA LEU A 53 23.24 -3.55 -4.74
C LEU A 53 22.09 -2.58 -4.44
N GLY A 54 22.31 -1.60 -3.58
CA GLY A 54 21.30 -0.66 -3.14
C GLY A 54 21.24 -0.56 -1.61
N LYS A 55 20.18 0.01 -1.12
CA LYS A 55 19.97 0.23 0.32
C LYS A 55 18.83 -0.65 0.85
N SER A 56 18.84 -0.88 2.15
CA SER A 56 17.74 -1.50 2.86
C SER A 56 17.28 -0.66 4.04
N LEU A 57 16.02 -0.77 4.35
CA LEU A 57 15.39 -0.25 5.55
C LEU A 57 14.56 -1.36 6.18
N ASP A 58 14.82 -1.62 7.46
CA ASP A 58 14.02 -2.48 8.31
C ASP A 58 13.40 -1.61 9.41
N ALA A 59 12.08 -1.51 9.43
CA ALA A 59 11.35 -0.83 10.48
C ALA A 59 10.47 -1.82 11.23
N GLN A 60 10.52 -1.77 12.55
CA GLN A 60 9.74 -2.61 13.45
C GLN A 60 9.03 -1.73 14.48
N THR A 61 7.74 -1.95 14.64
CA THR A 61 6.88 -1.24 15.59
C THR A 61 5.97 -2.22 16.33
N ASP A 62 5.22 -1.72 17.31
CA ASP A 62 4.20 -2.50 18.01
C ASP A 62 3.08 -2.98 17.06
N PHE A 63 2.82 -2.23 15.99
CA PHE A 63 1.73 -2.51 15.07
C PHE A 63 2.16 -3.23 13.78
N GLY A 64 3.49 -3.38 13.54
CA GLY A 64 3.93 -4.10 12.34
C GLY A 64 5.41 -3.94 12.02
N GLU A 65 5.76 -4.49 10.89
CA GLU A 65 7.11 -4.58 10.36
C GLU A 65 7.12 -4.16 8.90
N LEU A 66 8.12 -3.38 8.50
CA LEU A 66 8.38 -3.00 7.11
C LEU A 66 9.82 -3.36 6.76
N HIS A 67 9.97 -4.10 5.68
CA HIS A 67 11.24 -4.29 5.00
C HIS A 67 11.19 -3.64 3.62
N LEU A 68 12.19 -2.87 3.28
CA LEU A 68 12.32 -2.20 1.98
C LEU A 68 13.77 -2.35 1.50
N ALA A 69 13.97 -2.87 0.28
CA ALA A 69 15.30 -3.10 -0.26
C ALA A 69 15.38 -2.77 -1.75
N GLY A 70 16.48 -2.16 -2.17
CA GLY A 70 16.76 -1.84 -3.57
C GLY A 70 17.32 -0.45 -3.80
N GLN A 71 17.06 0.08 -4.97
CA GLN A 71 17.46 1.43 -5.40
C GLN A 71 16.24 2.35 -5.35
N TYR A 72 16.21 3.27 -4.42
CA TYR A 72 15.09 4.20 -4.23
C TYR A 72 15.54 5.47 -3.51
N ASP A 73 14.76 6.52 -3.65
CA ASP A 73 14.78 7.71 -2.83
C ASP A 73 13.51 7.72 -1.97
N TYR A 74 13.64 7.86 -0.66
CA TYR A 74 12.49 7.81 0.26
C TYR A 74 11.41 8.82 -0.11
N ALA A 75 11.79 10.03 -0.48
CA ALA A 75 10.86 11.10 -0.86
C ALA A 75 10.19 10.82 -2.21
N GLN A 76 10.78 9.99 -3.06
CA GLN A 76 10.31 9.69 -4.42
C GLN A 76 9.49 8.40 -4.51
N ILE A 77 9.41 7.60 -3.44
CA ILE A 77 8.62 6.36 -3.44
C ILE A 77 7.16 6.58 -3.90
N PRO A 78 6.39 7.53 -3.33
CA PRO A 78 5.02 7.75 -3.77
C PRO A 78 4.94 8.18 -5.23
N GLU A 79 5.88 8.98 -5.68
CA GLU A 79 5.91 9.48 -7.05
C GLU A 79 6.31 8.41 -8.05
N SER A 80 7.21 7.48 -7.70
CA SER A 80 7.55 6.33 -8.56
C SER A 80 6.33 5.44 -8.83
N VAL A 81 5.56 5.15 -7.79
CA VAL A 81 4.30 4.39 -7.93
C VAL A 81 3.30 5.16 -8.79
N ARG A 82 3.12 6.47 -8.52
CA ARG A 82 2.22 7.32 -9.28
C ARG A 82 2.57 7.38 -10.77
N ARG A 83 3.85 7.45 -11.11
CA ARG A 83 4.31 7.43 -12.52
C ARG A 83 3.97 6.13 -13.23
N ILE A 84 4.19 4.99 -12.55
CA ILE A 84 3.82 3.69 -13.12
C ILE A 84 2.30 3.61 -13.32
N LEU A 85 1.52 3.97 -12.31
CA LEU A 85 0.05 3.98 -12.44
C LEU A 85 -0.43 4.98 -13.51
N GLY A 86 0.23 6.13 -13.65
CA GLY A 86 -0.04 7.11 -14.69
C GLY A 86 0.31 6.64 -16.11
N HIS A 87 1.20 5.65 -16.24
CA HIS A 87 1.43 4.99 -17.54
C HIS A 87 0.20 4.21 -18.01
N TYR A 88 -0.51 3.54 -17.10
CA TYR A 88 -1.69 2.74 -17.41
C TYR A 88 -3.00 3.52 -17.34
N LEU A 89 -3.08 4.52 -16.45
CA LEU A 89 -4.27 5.32 -16.17
C LEU A 89 -3.93 6.82 -16.14
N PRO A 90 -3.55 7.43 -17.28
CA PRO A 90 -3.11 8.82 -17.33
C PRO A 90 -4.17 9.83 -16.87
N SER A 91 -5.46 9.59 -17.10
CA SER A 91 -6.54 10.47 -16.64
C SER A 91 -6.68 10.53 -15.11
N PHE A 92 -6.29 9.45 -14.41
CA PHE A 92 -6.40 9.38 -12.95
C PHE A 92 -5.11 9.83 -12.23
N PHE A 93 -3.96 9.59 -12.85
CA PHE A 93 -2.65 9.83 -12.24
C PHE A 93 -1.81 10.78 -13.09
N HIS A 94 -2.17 12.05 -13.10
CA HIS A 94 -1.40 13.09 -13.79
C HIS A 94 -0.01 13.23 -13.18
N THR A 95 1.01 13.11 -14.00
CA THR A 95 2.41 13.28 -13.58
C THR A 95 2.88 14.67 -13.96
N PRO A 96 3.16 15.57 -12.99
CA PRO A 96 3.68 16.90 -13.30
C PRO A 96 5.03 16.80 -14.01
N SER A 97 5.19 17.49 -15.13
CA SER A 97 6.42 17.47 -15.96
C SER A 97 7.69 18.00 -15.27
N ARG A 98 7.58 18.60 -14.10
CA ARG A 98 8.70 19.21 -13.35
C ARG A 98 9.63 18.22 -12.64
N TYR A 99 9.28 16.93 -12.56
CA TYR A 99 10.04 15.91 -11.83
C TYR A 99 10.92 15.01 -12.71
N ASN A 100 11.22 15.43 -13.94
CA ASN A 100 11.91 14.61 -14.95
C ASN A 100 13.39 14.32 -14.71
N THR A 101 14.05 14.89 -13.69
CA THR A 101 15.51 14.74 -13.54
C THR A 101 15.97 13.49 -12.78
N ILE A 102 15.08 12.83 -12.01
CA ILE A 102 15.38 11.60 -11.26
C ILE A 102 14.45 10.44 -11.65
N ALA A 103 13.54 10.69 -12.59
CA ALA A 103 12.59 9.70 -13.07
C ALA A 103 13.27 8.44 -13.62
N GLY A 104 12.69 7.28 -13.35
CA GLY A 104 13.10 6.01 -13.96
C GLY A 104 14.25 5.29 -13.26
N ARG A 105 14.58 5.59 -12.01
CA ARG A 105 15.65 4.91 -11.26
C ARG A 105 15.16 3.99 -10.15
N ALA A 106 13.91 4.10 -9.73
CA ALA A 106 13.40 3.28 -8.64
C ALA A 106 13.32 1.81 -9.08
N ASN A 107 13.97 0.96 -8.30
CA ASN A 107 13.93 -0.49 -8.44
C ASN A 107 14.06 -1.07 -7.02
N TYR A 108 12.92 -1.40 -6.41
CA TYR A 108 12.89 -1.85 -5.03
C TYR A 108 11.79 -2.88 -4.79
N ALA A 109 12.03 -3.71 -3.80
CA ALA A 109 11.04 -4.63 -3.24
C ALA A 109 10.69 -4.21 -1.81
N PHE A 110 9.48 -4.51 -1.39
CA PHE A 110 9.03 -4.26 -0.04
C PHE A 110 8.16 -5.39 0.51
N ALA A 111 8.21 -5.53 1.83
CA ALA A 111 7.34 -6.41 2.58
C ALA A 111 6.85 -5.66 3.82
N LEU A 112 5.54 -5.54 3.96
CA LEU A 112 4.88 -4.95 5.12
C LEU A 112 4.01 -6.01 5.79
N ARG A 113 4.16 -6.14 7.10
CA ARG A 113 3.30 -6.96 7.96
C ARG A 113 2.63 -6.04 8.98
N LEU A 114 1.33 -5.95 8.93
CA LEU A 114 0.52 -5.18 9.89
C LEU A 114 -0.12 -6.14 10.87
N ALA A 115 0.31 -6.07 12.12
CA ALA A 115 -0.25 -6.88 13.22
C ALA A 115 -1.43 -6.18 13.92
N ASP A 116 -1.51 -4.85 13.82
CA ASP A 116 -2.60 -4.04 14.39
C ASP A 116 -2.97 -2.92 13.40
N THR A 117 -4.25 -2.71 13.20
CA THR A 117 -4.80 -1.71 12.26
C THR A 117 -5.08 -0.36 12.92
N LYS A 118 -4.93 -0.22 14.25
CA LYS A 118 -5.28 1.00 14.97
C LYS A 118 -4.60 2.24 14.43
N ILE A 119 -3.30 2.16 14.14
CA ILE A 119 -2.56 3.32 13.63
C ILE A 119 -3.04 3.73 12.23
N ILE A 120 -3.37 2.74 11.39
CA ILE A 120 -3.92 2.99 10.05
C ILE A 120 -5.28 3.66 10.16
N ASN A 121 -6.14 3.18 11.06
CA ASN A 121 -7.44 3.78 11.31
C ASN A 121 -7.31 5.24 11.77
N GLN A 122 -6.35 5.55 12.61
CA GLN A 122 -6.09 6.91 13.05
C GLN A 122 -5.59 7.83 11.92
N LEU A 123 -4.68 7.32 11.08
CA LEU A 123 -4.08 8.10 9.98
C LEU A 123 -5.04 8.30 8.83
N LEU A 124 -5.78 7.26 8.44
CA LEU A 124 -6.66 7.27 7.26
C LEU A 124 -8.12 7.55 7.62
N LYS A 125 -8.45 7.72 8.92
CA LYS A 125 -9.82 7.89 9.44
C LYS A 125 -10.75 6.76 8.96
N THR A 126 -10.26 5.53 8.96
CA THR A 126 -10.99 4.33 8.58
C THR A 126 -11.43 3.54 9.83
N ASN A 127 -12.26 2.53 9.61
CA ASN A 127 -12.74 1.63 10.66
C ASN A 127 -12.43 0.18 10.27
N LEU A 128 -11.16 -0.05 9.94
CA LEU A 128 -10.65 -1.36 9.57
C LEU A 128 -10.20 -2.11 10.83
N SER A 129 -10.63 -3.33 11.01
CA SER A 129 -10.07 -4.23 12.00
C SER A 129 -9.64 -5.55 11.37
N SER A 130 -8.66 -6.20 11.98
CA SER A 130 -8.21 -7.52 11.56
C SER A 130 -7.82 -8.32 12.81
N SER A 131 -8.25 -9.56 12.88
CA SER A 131 -7.86 -10.50 13.93
C SER A 131 -6.51 -11.18 13.65
N HIS A 132 -6.02 -11.07 12.41
CA HIS A 132 -4.76 -11.64 11.95
C HIS A 132 -3.91 -10.58 11.26
N ALA A 133 -2.62 -10.82 11.18
CA ALA A 133 -1.74 -9.87 10.50
C ALA A 133 -2.04 -9.81 9.00
N ILE A 134 -2.18 -8.59 8.48
CA ILE A 134 -2.27 -8.30 7.06
C ILE A 134 -0.85 -8.26 6.50
N ARG A 135 -0.61 -8.93 5.38
CA ARG A 135 0.67 -8.92 4.67
C ARG A 135 0.53 -8.22 3.34
N LEU A 136 1.50 -7.40 3.04
CA LEU A 136 1.62 -6.69 1.78
C LEU A 136 3.05 -6.87 1.28
N THR A 137 3.23 -7.48 0.11
CA THR A 137 4.53 -7.59 -0.53
C THR A 137 4.46 -7.02 -1.93
N GLY A 138 5.56 -6.48 -2.41
CA GLY A 138 5.57 -5.95 -3.76
C GLY A 138 6.96 -5.59 -4.27
N MET A 139 6.98 -5.24 -5.54
CA MET A 139 8.16 -4.82 -6.27
C MET A 139 7.79 -3.71 -7.24
N VAL A 140 8.67 -2.73 -7.34
CA VAL A 140 8.56 -1.60 -8.25
C VAL A 140 9.80 -1.53 -9.13
N ARG A 141 9.61 -1.53 -10.45
CA ARG A 141 10.65 -1.35 -11.47
C ARG A 141 10.25 -0.20 -12.40
N GLU A 142 10.59 1.00 -12.02
CA GLU A 142 10.12 2.21 -12.67
C GLU A 142 10.53 2.32 -14.15
N ARG A 143 11.74 1.84 -14.52
CA ARG A 143 12.19 1.88 -15.92
C ARG A 143 11.37 1.02 -16.85
N GLN A 144 10.82 -0.06 -16.33
CA GLN A 144 9.99 -1.01 -17.07
C GLN A 144 8.50 -0.66 -16.99
N ASN A 145 8.12 0.35 -16.20
CA ASN A 145 6.74 0.63 -15.80
C ASN A 145 6.07 -0.59 -15.12
N GLU A 146 6.85 -1.35 -14.36
CA GLU A 146 6.38 -2.57 -13.72
C GLU A 146 6.12 -2.34 -12.23
N ILE A 147 5.00 -2.86 -11.78
CA ILE A 147 4.62 -2.97 -10.38
C ILE A 147 3.97 -4.33 -10.15
N ASP A 148 4.47 -5.05 -9.15
CA ASP A 148 3.86 -6.26 -8.64
C ASP A 148 3.46 -6.04 -7.19
N LEU A 149 2.23 -6.41 -6.85
CA LEU A 149 1.67 -6.24 -5.52
C LEU A 149 0.89 -7.49 -5.13
N HIS A 150 1.13 -7.98 -3.93
CA HIS A 150 0.37 -9.05 -3.31
C HIS A 150 -0.10 -8.62 -1.92
N ILE A 151 -1.39 -8.70 -1.68
CA ILE A 151 -2.02 -8.47 -0.37
C ILE A 151 -2.67 -9.76 0.09
N ASP A 152 -2.32 -10.18 1.30
CA ASP A 152 -2.92 -11.30 2.03
C ASP A 152 -3.51 -10.76 3.34
N ALA A 153 -4.82 -10.78 3.44
CA ALA A 153 -5.57 -10.30 4.58
C ALA A 153 -6.57 -11.39 5.03
N PRO A 154 -6.13 -12.30 5.92
CA PRO A 154 -6.89 -13.51 6.27
C PRO A 154 -8.25 -13.25 6.89
N ASN A 155 -8.40 -12.13 7.59
CA ASN A 155 -9.65 -11.77 8.24
C ASN A 155 -9.71 -10.27 8.46
N ILE A 156 -10.60 -9.59 7.75
CA ILE A 156 -10.83 -8.15 7.88
C ILE A 156 -12.29 -7.87 8.18
N THR A 157 -12.50 -6.87 9.03
CA THR A 157 -13.82 -6.26 9.24
C THR A 157 -13.74 -4.79 8.83
N TYR A 158 -14.60 -4.39 7.92
CA TYR A 158 -14.76 -3.02 7.48
C TYR A 158 -16.25 -2.67 7.34
N ALA A 159 -16.69 -1.59 7.96
CA ALA A 159 -18.08 -1.14 7.92
C ALA A 159 -19.09 -2.28 8.21
N GLU A 160 -18.87 -3.04 9.28
CA GLU A 160 -19.66 -4.22 9.69
C GLU A 160 -19.67 -5.40 8.70
N GLN A 161 -18.83 -5.37 7.65
CA GLN A 161 -18.65 -6.49 6.75
C GLN A 161 -17.43 -7.31 7.16
N HIS A 162 -17.64 -8.61 7.37
CA HIS A 162 -16.56 -9.56 7.64
C HIS A 162 -16.12 -10.22 6.34
N ILE A 163 -14.85 -10.04 5.99
CA ILE A 163 -14.24 -10.64 4.81
C ILE A 163 -13.11 -11.54 5.27
N GLN A 164 -13.14 -12.79 4.84
CA GLN A 164 -12.11 -13.78 5.12
C GLN A 164 -11.33 -14.09 3.85
N ASN A 165 -10.09 -14.54 4.04
CA ASN A 165 -9.23 -15.02 2.96
C ASN A 165 -9.11 -14.03 1.79
N LEU A 166 -9.09 -12.70 2.11
CA LEU A 166 -8.92 -11.69 1.07
C LEU A 166 -7.50 -11.74 0.52
N ILE A 167 -7.39 -12.07 -0.77
CA ILE A 167 -6.16 -12.02 -1.53
C ILE A 167 -6.36 -11.04 -2.69
N LEU A 168 -5.43 -10.11 -2.85
CA LEU A 168 -5.35 -9.22 -4.01
C LEU A 168 -3.97 -9.33 -4.62
N ASN A 169 -3.94 -9.54 -5.94
CA ASN A 169 -2.71 -9.45 -6.71
C ASN A 169 -2.85 -8.40 -7.80
N ILE A 170 -1.79 -7.65 -8.02
CA ILE A 170 -1.58 -6.78 -9.18
C ILE A 170 -0.25 -7.18 -9.77
N THR A 171 -0.21 -7.51 -11.04
CA THR A 171 1.01 -7.95 -11.73
C THR A 171 1.11 -7.27 -13.09
N SER A 172 2.24 -6.66 -13.35
CA SER A 172 2.54 -6.07 -14.65
C SER A 172 2.75 -7.14 -15.71
N GLY A 173 2.16 -6.95 -16.87
CA GLY A 173 2.27 -7.82 -18.03
C GLY A 173 2.33 -7.06 -19.34
N PRO A 174 2.55 -7.75 -20.45
CA PRO A 174 2.67 -7.11 -21.79
C PRO A 174 1.41 -6.34 -22.22
N GLN A 175 0.25 -6.72 -21.68
CA GLN A 175 -1.04 -6.12 -22.02
C GLN A 175 -1.51 -5.06 -21.04
N GLY A 176 -0.82 -4.87 -19.93
CA GLY A 176 -1.23 -3.97 -18.86
C GLY A 176 -1.03 -4.56 -17.47
N LEU A 177 -1.71 -4.00 -16.46
CA LEU A 177 -1.73 -4.53 -15.11
C LEU A 177 -2.86 -5.55 -14.97
N HIS A 178 -2.50 -6.80 -14.72
CA HIS A 178 -3.44 -7.85 -14.38
C HIS A 178 -3.76 -7.78 -12.89
N THR A 179 -5.05 -7.80 -12.57
CA THR A 179 -5.53 -7.78 -11.18
C THR A 179 -6.35 -9.02 -10.90
N THR A 180 -6.15 -9.61 -9.73
CA THR A 180 -7.02 -10.66 -9.21
C THR A 180 -7.40 -10.38 -7.77
N ILE A 181 -8.66 -10.56 -7.45
CA ILE A 181 -9.19 -10.41 -6.10
C ILE A 181 -9.97 -11.69 -5.79
N SER A 182 -9.70 -12.29 -4.63
CA SER A 182 -10.52 -13.36 -4.09
C SER A 182 -10.78 -13.14 -2.61
N GLY A 183 -11.92 -13.59 -2.12
CA GLY A 183 -12.27 -13.48 -0.72
C GLY A 183 -13.62 -14.10 -0.42
N GLU A 184 -13.93 -14.21 0.85
CA GLU A 184 -15.16 -14.77 1.36
C GLU A 184 -15.82 -13.77 2.32
N ARG A 185 -17.08 -13.47 2.11
CA ARG A 185 -17.86 -12.67 3.03
C ARG A 185 -18.70 -13.60 3.91
N GLU A 186 -18.48 -13.52 5.22
CA GLU A 186 -19.36 -14.18 6.19
C GLU A 186 -20.70 -13.48 6.31
N GLY A 187 -21.74 -14.28 6.40
CA GLY A 187 -23.11 -13.81 6.33
C GLY A 187 -23.81 -13.72 7.70
N GLU A 188 -23.37 -12.89 8.63
CA GLU A 188 -24.20 -12.64 9.83
C GLU A 188 -25.55 -11.96 9.51
N LYS A 189 -25.59 -11.12 8.47
CA LYS A 189 -26.78 -10.40 7.98
C LYS A 189 -27.08 -10.68 6.50
N GLY A 190 -26.65 -11.84 5.97
CA GLY A 190 -26.84 -12.20 4.57
C GLY A 190 -26.18 -13.54 4.23
N PRO A 191 -26.25 -14.01 2.98
CA PRO A 191 -25.64 -15.27 2.60
C PRO A 191 -24.13 -15.21 2.67
N HIS A 192 -23.51 -16.37 2.97
CA HIS A 192 -22.09 -16.57 2.73
C HIS A 192 -21.80 -16.37 1.24
N LEU A 193 -20.81 -15.58 0.90
CA LEU A 193 -20.55 -15.16 -0.48
C LEU A 193 -19.06 -15.34 -0.81
N LEU A 194 -18.76 -16.17 -1.79
CA LEU A 194 -17.45 -16.25 -2.40
C LEU A 194 -17.35 -15.17 -3.48
N ILE A 195 -16.31 -14.37 -3.43
CA ILE A 195 -16.05 -13.26 -4.35
C ILE A 195 -14.76 -13.60 -5.12
N ASN A 196 -14.82 -13.57 -6.44
CA ASN A 196 -13.65 -13.61 -7.29
C ASN A 196 -13.79 -12.53 -8.36
N ALA A 197 -12.71 -11.78 -8.58
CA ALA A 197 -12.64 -10.81 -9.64
C ALA A 197 -11.30 -10.95 -10.37
N GLN A 198 -11.32 -10.77 -11.69
CA GLN A 198 -10.15 -10.64 -12.52
C GLN A 198 -10.28 -9.36 -13.32
N GLY A 199 -9.19 -8.65 -13.53
CA GLY A 199 -9.22 -7.40 -14.25
C GLY A 199 -7.94 -7.12 -15.02
N LEU A 200 -8.07 -6.22 -15.99
CA LEU A 200 -6.98 -5.65 -16.75
C LEU A 200 -7.09 -4.14 -16.69
N ILE A 201 -5.97 -3.49 -16.38
CA ILE A 201 -5.82 -2.05 -16.38
C ILE A 201 -4.83 -1.69 -17.49
N ALA A 202 -5.31 -1.10 -18.57
CA ALA A 202 -4.51 -0.71 -19.71
C ALA A 202 -5.19 0.41 -20.49
N ASP A 203 -4.42 1.22 -21.18
CA ASP A 203 -4.92 2.24 -22.13
C ASP A 203 -6.02 3.13 -21.53
N ASN A 204 -5.78 3.60 -20.32
CA ASN A 204 -6.73 4.45 -19.57
C ASN A 204 -8.09 3.78 -19.27
N THR A 205 -8.13 2.47 -19.29
CA THR A 205 -9.33 1.65 -19.09
C THR A 205 -9.11 0.65 -17.97
N ILE A 206 -10.14 0.45 -17.16
CA ILE A 206 -10.23 -0.64 -16.19
C ILE A 206 -11.35 -1.55 -16.65
N SER A 207 -11.03 -2.79 -16.96
CA SER A 207 -12.00 -3.85 -17.24
C SER A 207 -11.90 -4.94 -16.19
N SER A 208 -13.02 -5.45 -15.71
CA SER A 208 -13.05 -6.53 -14.75
C SER A 208 -14.22 -7.47 -14.96
N ASP A 209 -13.94 -8.76 -14.80
CA ASP A 209 -14.92 -9.83 -14.68
C ASP A 209 -15.06 -10.18 -13.19
N ILE A 210 -16.27 -10.08 -12.67
CA ILE A 210 -16.57 -10.31 -11.25
C ILE A 210 -17.56 -11.46 -11.15
N SER A 211 -17.21 -12.46 -10.37
CA SER A 211 -18.08 -13.58 -10.06
C SER A 211 -18.42 -13.64 -8.58
N PHE A 212 -19.69 -13.86 -8.30
CA PHE A 212 -20.22 -14.11 -6.97
C PHE A 212 -20.81 -15.50 -6.90
N ARG A 213 -20.45 -16.27 -5.88
CA ARG A 213 -21.02 -17.59 -5.65
C ARG A 213 -21.56 -17.70 -4.22
N ILE A 214 -22.80 -18.11 -4.10
CA ILE A 214 -23.38 -18.55 -2.83
C ILE A 214 -23.23 -20.07 -2.77
N PRO A 215 -22.57 -20.66 -1.77
CA PRO A 215 -22.44 -22.11 -1.64
C PRO A 215 -23.82 -22.78 -1.73
N GLY A 216 -23.95 -23.75 -2.63
CA GLY A 216 -25.22 -24.46 -2.90
C GLY A 216 -26.15 -23.81 -3.94
N LEU A 217 -25.80 -22.63 -4.47
CA LEU A 217 -26.53 -21.96 -5.55
C LEU A 217 -25.64 -21.76 -6.79
N SER A 218 -26.28 -21.41 -7.91
CA SER A 218 -25.55 -21.04 -9.15
C SER A 218 -24.73 -19.79 -8.95
N SER A 219 -23.57 -19.70 -9.62
CA SER A 219 -22.76 -18.49 -9.65
C SER A 219 -23.41 -17.39 -10.49
N VAL A 220 -23.26 -16.14 -10.04
CA VAL A 220 -23.63 -14.95 -10.82
C VAL A 220 -22.35 -14.31 -11.33
N HIS A 221 -22.32 -13.98 -12.60
CA HIS A 221 -21.21 -13.28 -13.25
C HIS A 221 -21.65 -11.88 -13.71
N GLY A 222 -20.75 -10.94 -13.67
CA GLY A 222 -20.97 -9.61 -14.17
C GLY A 222 -19.66 -9.00 -14.69
N ASP A 223 -19.72 -8.37 -15.84
CA ASP A 223 -18.62 -7.63 -16.43
C ASP A 223 -18.77 -6.14 -16.10
N VAL A 224 -17.69 -5.53 -15.68
CA VAL A 224 -17.63 -4.08 -15.41
C VAL A 224 -16.46 -3.50 -16.19
N SER A 225 -16.74 -2.47 -16.98
CA SER A 225 -15.70 -1.66 -17.62
C SER A 225 -15.89 -0.19 -17.30
N SER A 226 -14.81 0.50 -17.00
CA SER A 226 -14.78 1.94 -16.86
C SER A 226 -13.66 2.52 -17.70
N VAL A 227 -13.97 3.59 -18.44
CA VAL A 227 -12.99 4.33 -19.24
C VAL A 227 -12.72 5.65 -18.54
N GLY A 228 -11.45 6.00 -18.36
CA GLY A 228 -11.08 7.34 -17.91
C GLY A 228 -11.36 8.35 -19.01
N HIS A 229 -12.17 9.36 -18.72
CA HIS A 229 -12.35 10.50 -19.60
C HIS A 229 -11.38 11.62 -19.19
N ASP A 230 -10.70 12.22 -20.17
CA ASP A 230 -9.95 13.46 -19.99
C ASP A 230 -10.95 14.64 -19.89
N GLU A 231 -11.67 14.75 -18.80
CA GLU A 231 -12.39 16.00 -18.50
C GLU A 231 -11.33 17.03 -18.06
N CYS A 232 -10.98 17.93 -18.97
CA CYS A 232 -10.32 19.18 -18.64
C CYS A 232 -11.21 19.94 -17.66
N TRP A 233 -10.90 19.87 -16.36
CA TRP A 233 -11.38 20.84 -15.40
C TRP A 233 -10.67 22.15 -15.68
N ALA A 234 -11.22 22.94 -16.61
CA ALA A 234 -10.89 24.34 -16.73
C ALA A 234 -11.42 25.03 -15.48
N SER A 235 -10.55 25.33 -14.55
CA SER A 235 -10.84 26.23 -13.44
C SER A 235 -11.07 27.62 -14.00
N SER A 236 -12.30 28.04 -14.00
CA SER A 236 -12.72 29.45 -14.09
C SER A 236 -12.49 30.17 -12.77
#